data_d46ee8cd4017e6b6f7145924eba5f6fc
#
_entry.id   d46ee8cd4017e6b6f7145924eba5f6fc
#
_cell.length_a   1.000
_cell.length_b   1.000
_cell.length_c   1.000
_cell.angle_alpha   90.00
_cell.angle_beta   90.00
_cell.angle_gamma   90.00
#
_symmetry.space_group_name_H-M   'P 1'
#
loop_
_entity.id
_entity.type
_entity.pdbx_description
1 polymer ?
#
loop_
_entity_poly.entity_id
_entity_poly.type
_entity_poly.pdbx_seq_one_letter_code
_entity_poly.pdbx_strand_id
1 'polypeptide(L)'
;EMKYVFIEKHQAEFSIKAMCRVLQVARSGWYVWHQRRHQINRRQQFRLVCDNVVREAFSDAKQRYGAPRLTDELRAQGRVYNIKTVAASLRRQGLRAKASRRFRPVSYREHGLPVSENLLKQDFYASGPNQKWVGDITYLHTGEGWLYLAVVIDLWSRSVIGWSMSSRMTAQLACDALQMALWRRKRPENVIVHTDRGGQYSSTDYQSLLKRHNLRGSMSARGCCYDNACAESFFHT
;
A
#
# COMPACT_ATOMS: atom_id res chain seq x y z
N GLU A 1 44.37 -9.32 -7.15
CA GLU A 1 43.41 -10.25 -7.78
C GLU A 1 43.73 -10.46 -9.25
N MET A 2 44.01 -9.42 -10.05
CA MET A 2 44.43 -9.55 -11.46
C MET A 2 45.62 -10.46 -11.70
N LYS A 3 46.67 -10.41 -10.85
CA LYS A 3 47.84 -11.27 -10.95
C LYS A 3 47.51 -12.76 -10.83
N TYR A 4 46.58 -13.12 -9.96
CA TYR A 4 46.14 -14.52 -9.77
C TYR A 4 45.31 -15.03 -10.94
N VAL A 5 44.48 -14.18 -11.53
CA VAL A 5 43.71 -14.51 -12.76
C VAL A 5 44.68 -14.73 -13.96
N PHE A 6 45.75 -13.93 -14.06
CA PHE A 6 46.76 -14.12 -15.07
C PHE A 6 47.47 -15.48 -14.92
N ILE A 7 47.90 -15.83 -13.69
CA ILE A 7 48.55 -17.14 -13.41
C ILE A 7 47.62 -18.29 -13.81
N GLU A 8 46.34 -18.18 -13.53
CA GLU A 8 45.37 -19.21 -13.88
C GLU A 8 45.24 -19.40 -15.39
N LYS A 9 45.17 -18.30 -16.15
CA LYS A 9 45.03 -18.37 -17.61
C LYS A 9 46.26 -19.02 -18.29
N HIS A 10 47.44 -18.83 -17.71
CA HIS A 10 48.71 -19.30 -18.30
C HIS A 10 49.33 -20.50 -17.58
N GLN A 11 48.61 -21.18 -16.70
CA GLN A 11 49.12 -22.34 -15.94
C GLN A 11 49.43 -23.55 -16.81
N ALA A 12 48.90 -23.62 -18.04
CA ALA A 12 49.20 -24.66 -19.00
C ALA A 12 50.52 -24.39 -19.75
N GLU A 13 50.97 -23.12 -19.85
CA GLU A 13 52.14 -22.69 -20.60
C GLU A 13 53.36 -22.52 -19.69
N PHE A 14 53.14 -22.00 -18.47
CA PHE A 14 54.22 -21.66 -17.54
C PHE A 14 53.99 -22.26 -16.15
N SER A 15 55.08 -22.61 -15.47
CA SER A 15 54.97 -23.13 -14.11
C SER A 15 54.48 -22.04 -13.14
N ILE A 16 53.53 -22.41 -12.25
CA ILE A 16 52.96 -21.52 -11.24
C ILE A 16 54.09 -20.89 -10.38
N LYS A 17 55.12 -21.68 -10.07
CA LYS A 17 56.29 -21.21 -9.29
C LYS A 17 57.01 -20.05 -10.00
N ALA A 18 57.25 -20.17 -11.31
CA ALA A 18 57.91 -19.13 -12.09
C ALA A 18 57.07 -17.87 -12.20
N MET A 19 55.80 -18.00 -12.51
CA MET A 19 54.84 -16.88 -12.61
C MET A 19 54.67 -16.14 -11.27
N CYS A 20 54.57 -16.87 -10.16
CA CYS A 20 54.48 -16.24 -8.84
C CYS A 20 55.73 -15.43 -8.50
N ARG A 21 56.94 -15.93 -8.87
CA ARG A 21 58.19 -15.22 -8.66
C ARG A 21 58.26 -13.94 -9.48
N VAL A 22 57.93 -14.00 -10.78
CA VAL A 22 57.97 -12.85 -11.69
C VAL A 22 56.92 -11.79 -11.27
N LEU A 23 55.73 -12.21 -10.91
CA LEU A 23 54.63 -11.32 -10.50
C LEU A 23 54.75 -10.87 -9.04
N GLN A 24 55.79 -11.32 -8.31
CA GLN A 24 56.01 -10.98 -6.90
C GLN A 24 54.79 -11.26 -6.01
N VAL A 25 54.21 -12.45 -6.12
CA VAL A 25 53.12 -12.93 -5.28
C VAL A 25 53.47 -14.23 -4.58
N ALA A 26 52.98 -14.42 -3.36
CA ALA A 26 53.19 -15.66 -2.64
C ALA A 26 52.47 -16.83 -3.34
N ARG A 27 53.17 -17.93 -3.57
CA ARG A 27 52.60 -19.14 -4.16
C ARG A 27 51.44 -19.71 -3.32
N SER A 28 51.60 -19.72 -1.99
CA SER A 28 50.53 -20.11 -1.07
C SER A 28 49.28 -19.24 -1.21
N GLY A 29 49.45 -17.94 -1.40
CA GLY A 29 48.35 -17.00 -1.64
C GLY A 29 47.55 -17.33 -2.90
N TRP A 30 48.24 -17.71 -3.98
CA TRP A 30 47.59 -18.14 -5.24
C TRP A 30 46.78 -19.43 -5.04
N TYR A 31 47.34 -20.47 -4.38
CA TYR A 31 46.61 -21.71 -4.13
C TYR A 31 45.38 -21.50 -3.25
N VAL A 32 45.48 -20.69 -2.19
CA VAL A 32 44.36 -20.34 -1.34
C VAL A 32 43.28 -19.59 -2.13
N TRP A 33 43.68 -18.65 -2.98
CA TRP A 33 42.74 -17.90 -3.83
C TRP A 33 42.08 -18.84 -4.85
N HIS A 34 42.83 -19.69 -5.54
CA HIS A 34 42.34 -20.66 -6.51
C HIS A 34 41.33 -21.63 -5.89
N GLN A 35 41.61 -22.14 -4.71
CA GLN A 35 40.70 -23.03 -3.97
C GLN A 35 39.42 -22.33 -3.53
N ARG A 36 39.51 -21.06 -3.11
CA ARG A 36 38.36 -20.31 -2.55
C ARG A 36 37.54 -19.61 -3.60
N ARG A 37 38.05 -19.36 -4.79
CA ARG A 37 37.34 -18.54 -5.79
C ARG A 37 35.99 -19.11 -6.23
N HIS A 38 35.82 -20.42 -6.16
CA HIS A 38 34.54 -21.10 -6.46
C HIS A 38 33.69 -21.36 -5.23
N GLN A 39 34.18 -21.08 -4.04
CA GLN A 39 33.43 -21.26 -2.82
C GLN A 39 32.57 -20.03 -2.55
N ILE A 40 31.26 -20.22 -2.56
CA ILE A 40 30.31 -19.17 -2.13
C ILE A 40 30.51 -18.99 -0.62
N ASN A 41 30.92 -17.82 -0.19
CA ASN A 41 31.05 -17.54 1.24
C ASN A 41 29.68 -17.49 1.92
N ARG A 42 29.65 -17.71 3.24
CA ARG A 42 28.42 -17.74 4.04
C ARG A 42 27.54 -16.51 3.84
N ARG A 43 28.15 -15.33 3.63
CA ARG A 43 27.42 -14.08 3.38
C ARG A 43 26.78 -14.04 2.00
N GLN A 44 27.46 -14.57 0.99
CA GLN A 44 26.91 -14.70 -0.37
C GLN A 44 25.76 -15.71 -0.40
N GLN A 45 25.93 -16.85 0.29
CA GLN A 45 24.89 -17.87 0.42
C GLN A 45 23.64 -17.29 1.09
N PHE A 46 23.80 -16.58 2.22
CA PHE A 46 22.68 -15.88 2.88
C PHE A 46 21.97 -14.89 1.94
N ARG A 47 22.73 -14.14 1.14
CA ARG A 47 22.14 -13.20 0.16
C ARG A 47 21.32 -13.91 -0.90
N LEU A 48 21.83 -15.02 -1.46
CA LEU A 48 21.10 -15.80 -2.45
C LEU A 48 19.78 -16.36 -1.91
N VAL A 49 19.82 -16.92 -0.71
CA VAL A 49 18.61 -17.41 -0.04
C VAL A 49 17.62 -16.27 0.22
N CYS A 50 18.10 -15.16 0.77
CA CYS A 50 17.27 -13.98 1.04
C CYS A 50 16.66 -13.42 -0.26
N ASP A 51 17.45 -13.33 -1.35
CA ASP A 51 16.97 -12.79 -2.62
C ASP A 51 15.87 -13.67 -3.24
N ASN A 52 15.97 -14.98 -3.14
CA ASN A 52 14.93 -15.90 -3.61
C ASN A 52 13.64 -15.73 -2.79
N VAL A 53 13.74 -15.75 -1.47
CA VAL A 53 12.59 -15.58 -0.56
C VAL A 53 11.87 -14.26 -0.79
N VAL A 54 12.63 -13.16 -0.93
CA VAL A 54 12.06 -11.83 -1.19
C VAL A 54 11.40 -11.76 -2.57
N ARG A 55 11.97 -12.42 -3.59
CA ARG A 55 11.39 -12.49 -4.93
C ARG A 55 10.06 -13.23 -4.95
N GLU A 56 9.99 -14.39 -4.29
CA GLU A 56 8.75 -15.15 -4.14
C GLU A 56 7.66 -14.31 -3.47
N ALA A 57 7.92 -13.78 -2.27
CA ALA A 57 6.98 -12.94 -1.55
C ALA A 57 6.55 -11.69 -2.34
N PHE A 58 7.45 -11.09 -3.12
CA PHE A 58 7.13 -9.95 -3.98
C PHE A 58 6.20 -10.33 -5.12
N SER A 59 6.37 -11.52 -5.71
CA SER A 59 5.50 -12.05 -6.77
C SER A 59 4.12 -12.39 -6.22
N ASP A 60 4.05 -13.04 -5.07
CA ASP A 60 2.80 -13.42 -4.39
C ASP A 60 1.98 -12.18 -4.02
N ALA A 61 2.65 -11.11 -3.58
CA ALA A 61 2.05 -9.79 -3.36
C ALA A 61 1.71 -9.04 -4.65
N LYS A 62 1.72 -9.71 -5.83
CA LYS A 62 1.43 -9.13 -7.15
C LYS A 62 2.26 -7.86 -7.44
N GLN A 63 3.49 -7.80 -6.92
CA GLN A 63 4.42 -6.68 -7.06
C GLN A 63 3.91 -5.36 -6.45
N ARG A 64 3.01 -5.41 -5.48
CA ARG A 64 2.41 -4.22 -4.85
C ARG A 64 3.09 -3.79 -3.56
N TYR A 65 3.80 -4.72 -2.88
CA TYR A 65 4.39 -4.45 -1.57
C TYR A 65 5.81 -3.93 -1.67
N GLY A 66 6.10 -2.86 -0.96
CA GLY A 66 7.45 -2.37 -0.71
C GLY A 66 8.13 -3.10 0.46
N ALA A 67 9.38 -2.73 0.76
CA ALA A 67 10.16 -3.40 1.79
C ALA A 67 9.46 -3.51 3.17
N PRO A 68 8.77 -2.47 3.71
CA PRO A 68 8.11 -2.61 5.02
C PRO A 68 7.05 -3.72 5.02
N ARG A 69 6.08 -3.66 4.10
CA ARG A 69 5.00 -4.65 4.02
C ARG A 69 5.50 -6.07 3.71
N LEU A 70 6.51 -6.21 2.84
CA LEU A 70 7.14 -7.51 2.59
C LEU A 70 7.84 -8.06 3.81
N THR A 71 8.43 -7.22 4.64
CA THR A 71 9.06 -7.65 5.90
C THR A 71 8.02 -8.20 6.87
N ASP A 72 6.86 -7.57 6.95
CA ASP A 72 5.76 -8.03 7.82
C ASP A 72 5.15 -9.34 7.29
N GLU A 73 4.96 -9.46 5.99
CA GLU A 73 4.51 -10.69 5.32
C GLU A 73 5.46 -11.86 5.57
N LEU A 74 6.76 -11.64 5.37
CA LEU A 74 7.79 -12.65 5.65
C LEU A 74 7.83 -13.05 7.11
N ARG A 75 7.62 -12.09 8.03
CA ARG A 75 7.52 -12.38 9.47
C ARG A 75 6.30 -13.22 9.81
N ALA A 76 5.15 -12.97 9.19
CA ALA A 76 3.95 -13.78 9.34
C ALA A 76 4.16 -15.22 8.87
N GLN A 77 5.02 -15.43 7.87
CA GLN A 77 5.44 -16.75 7.39
C GLN A 77 6.57 -17.38 8.24
N GLY A 78 6.93 -16.79 9.38
CA GLY A 78 8.00 -17.28 10.27
C GLY A 78 9.42 -16.95 9.81
N ARG A 79 9.61 -16.11 8.77
CA ARG A 79 10.91 -15.71 8.23
C ARG A 79 11.30 -14.32 8.72
N VAL A 80 12.20 -14.23 9.67
CA VAL A 80 12.60 -12.97 10.30
C VAL A 80 13.74 -12.31 9.54
N TYR A 81 13.43 -11.22 8.83
CA TYR A 81 14.40 -10.34 8.17
C TYR A 81 14.24 -8.90 8.66
N ASN A 82 15.34 -8.14 8.62
CA ASN A 82 15.29 -6.69 8.87
C ASN A 82 14.81 -5.98 7.59
N ILE A 83 14.03 -4.89 7.74
CA ILE A 83 13.54 -4.06 6.63
C ILE A 83 14.69 -3.61 5.71
N LYS A 84 15.86 -3.24 6.26
CA LYS A 84 17.05 -2.85 5.48
C LYS A 84 17.56 -4.00 4.61
N THR A 85 17.49 -5.24 5.10
CA THR A 85 17.90 -6.45 4.36
C THR A 85 16.95 -6.71 3.19
N VAL A 86 15.65 -6.64 3.43
CA VAL A 86 14.63 -6.79 2.37
C VAL A 86 14.75 -5.67 1.33
N ALA A 87 14.91 -4.42 1.76
CA ALA A 87 15.12 -3.27 0.86
C ALA A 87 16.39 -3.42 0.00
N ALA A 88 17.49 -3.91 0.58
CA ALA A 88 18.72 -4.18 -0.15
C ALA A 88 18.55 -5.33 -1.16
N SER A 89 17.78 -6.36 -0.83
CA SER A 89 17.42 -7.46 -1.71
C SER A 89 16.61 -6.98 -2.91
N LEU A 90 15.52 -6.25 -2.68
CA LEU A 90 14.70 -5.65 -3.74
C LEU A 90 15.56 -4.80 -4.71
N ARG A 91 16.46 -3.97 -4.16
CA ARG A 91 17.34 -3.10 -4.94
C ARG A 91 18.32 -3.88 -5.80
N ARG A 92 18.97 -4.94 -5.27
CA ARG A 92 19.87 -5.81 -6.02
C ARG A 92 19.19 -6.51 -7.18
N GLN A 93 17.93 -6.90 -7.00
CA GLN A 93 17.12 -7.59 -7.99
C GLN A 93 16.39 -6.64 -8.95
N GLY A 94 16.52 -5.32 -8.79
CA GLY A 94 15.80 -4.33 -9.59
C GLY A 94 14.28 -4.35 -9.38
N LEU A 95 13.80 -4.99 -8.29
CA LEU A 95 12.38 -5.11 -8.00
C LEU A 95 11.86 -3.79 -7.41
N ARG A 96 10.83 -3.25 -8.03
CA ARG A 96 10.15 -2.02 -7.58
C ARG A 96 8.66 -2.29 -7.43
N ALA A 97 8.11 -1.92 -6.27
CA ALA A 97 6.67 -2.00 -6.09
C ALA A 97 5.95 -1.13 -7.13
N LYS A 98 4.87 -1.66 -7.67
CA LYS A 98 4.01 -0.89 -8.57
C LYS A 98 3.47 0.30 -7.79
N ALA A 99 3.82 1.51 -8.20
CA ALA A 99 3.23 2.71 -7.65
C ALA A 99 1.72 2.67 -7.89
N SER A 100 0.92 3.04 -6.89
CA SER A 100 -0.49 3.33 -7.14
C SER A 100 -0.57 4.38 -8.26
N ARG A 101 -1.51 4.22 -9.18
CA ARG A 101 -1.70 5.21 -10.24
C ARG A 101 -1.87 6.58 -9.60
N ARG A 102 -1.15 7.59 -10.08
CA ARG A 102 -1.35 8.97 -9.64
C ARG A 102 -2.82 9.33 -9.84
N PHE A 103 -3.47 9.69 -8.75
CA PHE A 103 -4.81 10.26 -8.78
C PHE A 103 -4.78 11.52 -9.66
N ARG A 104 -5.57 11.54 -10.74
CA ARG A 104 -5.88 12.78 -11.45
C ARG A 104 -7.19 13.29 -10.87
N PRO A 105 -7.24 14.48 -10.26
CA PRO A 105 -8.49 15.02 -9.77
C PRO A 105 -9.48 15.09 -10.94
N VAL A 106 -10.62 14.43 -10.77
CA VAL A 106 -11.74 14.58 -11.69
C VAL A 106 -12.26 16.00 -11.53
N SER A 107 -12.48 16.71 -12.65
CA SER A 107 -13.02 18.07 -12.65
C SER A 107 -14.31 18.11 -11.83
N TYR A 108 -14.34 18.99 -10.81
CA TYR A 108 -15.53 19.23 -10.01
C TYR A 108 -16.63 19.83 -10.92
N ARG A 109 -17.63 19.05 -11.27
CA ARG A 109 -18.86 19.62 -11.83
C ARG A 109 -19.60 20.35 -10.69
N GLU A 110 -19.78 21.64 -10.85
CA GLU A 110 -20.66 22.41 -9.96
C GLU A 110 -22.09 21.91 -10.14
N HIS A 111 -22.59 21.23 -9.13
CA HIS A 111 -24.04 21.02 -8.99
C HIS A 111 -24.55 22.12 -8.08
N GLY A 112 -25.61 22.84 -8.47
CA GLY A 112 -26.21 23.91 -7.67
C GLY A 112 -26.96 23.43 -6.42
N LEU A 113 -26.56 22.26 -5.85
CA LEU A 113 -27.19 21.68 -4.65
C LEU A 113 -26.57 22.26 -3.37
N PRO A 114 -27.34 22.36 -2.27
CA PRO A 114 -26.86 22.83 -0.98
C PRO A 114 -25.67 22.01 -0.48
N VAL A 115 -24.63 22.66 0.02
CA VAL A 115 -23.43 22.03 0.59
C VAL A 115 -23.44 22.25 2.08
N SER A 116 -23.28 21.16 2.86
CA SER A 116 -23.13 21.23 4.31
C SER A 116 -21.79 21.86 4.72
N GLU A 117 -21.77 22.54 5.88
CA GLU A 117 -20.53 23.08 6.44
C GLU A 117 -19.51 21.97 6.74
N ASN A 118 -18.21 22.28 6.62
CA ASN A 118 -17.16 21.35 7.04
C ASN A 118 -17.00 21.38 8.56
N LEU A 119 -17.67 20.44 9.23
CA LEU A 119 -17.60 20.27 10.68
C LEU A 119 -16.39 19.46 11.13
N LEU A 120 -15.81 18.63 10.23
CA LEU A 120 -14.69 17.76 10.56
C LEU A 120 -13.35 18.53 10.65
N LYS A 121 -13.14 19.50 9.73
CA LYS A 121 -11.94 20.37 9.67
C LYS A 121 -10.61 19.60 9.81
N GLN A 122 -10.51 18.43 9.18
CA GLN A 122 -9.36 17.51 9.24
C GLN A 122 -9.07 16.93 10.63
N ASP A 123 -9.93 17.14 11.60
CA ASP A 123 -9.84 16.47 12.90
C ASP A 123 -10.48 15.07 12.82
N PHE A 124 -9.67 14.09 12.43
CA PHE A 124 -10.05 12.70 12.29
C PHE A 124 -10.01 11.91 13.61
N TYR A 125 -9.63 12.56 14.71
CA TYR A 125 -9.62 11.92 16.01
C TYR A 125 -11.03 11.79 16.57
N ALA A 126 -11.38 10.62 17.07
CA ALA A 126 -12.61 10.35 17.81
C ALA A 126 -12.23 9.67 19.13
N SER A 127 -12.77 10.14 20.25
CA SER A 127 -12.50 9.59 21.59
C SER A 127 -13.35 8.35 21.92
N GLY A 128 -14.38 8.08 21.11
CA GLY A 128 -15.28 6.95 21.27
C GLY A 128 -16.01 6.60 19.98
N PRO A 129 -16.72 5.45 19.96
CA PRO A 129 -17.46 5.00 18.79
C PRO A 129 -18.64 5.95 18.48
N ASN A 130 -19.01 5.99 17.20
CA ASN A 130 -20.18 6.72 16.72
C ASN A 130 -20.15 8.24 16.97
N GLN A 131 -18.97 8.85 17.05
CA GLN A 131 -18.84 10.30 17.12
C GLN A 131 -18.67 10.91 15.72
N LYS A 132 -17.82 10.29 14.90
CA LYS A 132 -17.48 10.75 13.56
C LYS A 132 -17.45 9.57 12.60
N TRP A 133 -18.23 9.65 11.56
CA TRP A 133 -18.22 8.71 10.44
C TRP A 133 -17.75 9.41 9.17
N VAL A 134 -17.06 8.71 8.31
CA VAL A 134 -16.70 9.20 6.98
C VAL A 134 -17.31 8.31 5.92
N GLY A 135 -17.86 8.93 4.87
CA GLY A 135 -18.45 8.23 3.73
C GLY A 135 -17.72 8.59 2.44
N ASP A 136 -17.58 7.59 1.55
CA ASP A 136 -17.01 7.79 0.22
C ASP A 136 -17.49 6.72 -0.75
N ILE A 137 -17.41 7.03 -2.05
CA ILE A 137 -17.79 6.12 -3.13
C ILE A 137 -16.57 5.87 -4.02
N THR A 138 -16.20 4.61 -4.16
CA THR A 138 -15.20 4.19 -5.14
C THR A 138 -15.83 3.39 -6.27
N TYR A 139 -15.11 3.21 -7.35
CA TYR A 139 -15.54 2.40 -8.48
C TYR A 139 -14.53 1.29 -8.77
N LEU A 140 -15.05 0.11 -9.04
CA LEU A 140 -14.30 -1.10 -9.32
C LEU A 140 -14.58 -1.53 -10.77
N HIS A 141 -13.53 -1.82 -11.51
CA HIS A 141 -13.67 -2.42 -12.84
C HIS A 141 -13.79 -3.93 -12.68
N THR A 142 -14.93 -4.48 -13.09
CA THR A 142 -15.20 -5.93 -13.08
C THR A 142 -15.21 -6.49 -14.50
N GLY A 143 -15.30 -7.80 -14.65
CA GLY A 143 -15.47 -8.44 -15.96
C GLY A 143 -16.79 -8.06 -16.67
N GLU A 144 -17.79 -7.61 -15.92
CA GLU A 144 -19.11 -7.21 -16.42
C GLU A 144 -19.29 -5.69 -16.55
N GLY A 145 -18.25 -4.89 -16.22
CA GLY A 145 -18.27 -3.43 -16.29
C GLY A 145 -17.94 -2.74 -14.98
N TRP A 146 -18.43 -1.51 -14.81
CA TRP A 146 -18.18 -0.71 -13.62
C TRP A 146 -19.15 -1.06 -12.48
N LEU A 147 -18.58 -1.30 -11.30
CA LEU A 147 -19.30 -1.48 -10.04
C LEU A 147 -18.94 -0.35 -9.10
N TYR A 148 -19.92 0.32 -8.53
CA TYR A 148 -19.75 1.39 -7.55
C TYR A 148 -19.94 0.83 -6.15
N LEU A 149 -19.03 1.15 -5.25
CA LEU A 149 -19.04 0.76 -3.85
C LEU A 149 -19.08 2.01 -2.98
N ALA A 150 -20.16 2.22 -2.26
CA ALA A 150 -20.24 3.21 -1.19
C ALA A 150 -19.87 2.57 0.13
N VAL A 151 -19.08 3.26 0.94
CA VAL A 151 -18.69 2.80 2.29
C VAL A 151 -18.96 3.89 3.33
N VAL A 152 -19.25 3.46 4.56
CA VAL A 152 -19.27 4.31 5.76
C VAL A 152 -18.32 3.70 6.78
N ILE A 153 -17.39 4.49 7.26
CA ILE A 153 -16.31 4.11 8.18
C ILE A 153 -16.46 4.88 9.48
N ASP A 154 -16.43 4.20 10.62
CA ASP A 154 -16.33 4.83 11.93
C ASP A 154 -14.88 5.22 12.24
N LEU A 155 -14.62 6.49 12.46
CA LEU A 155 -13.26 7.01 12.66
C LEU A 155 -12.59 6.52 13.94
N TRP A 156 -13.36 6.15 14.96
CA TRP A 156 -12.79 5.59 16.19
C TRP A 156 -12.27 4.17 15.99
N SER A 157 -13.09 3.28 15.45
CA SER A 157 -12.73 1.87 15.25
C SER A 157 -12.02 1.59 13.95
N ARG A 158 -12.03 2.54 13.00
CA ARG A 158 -11.54 2.38 11.61
C ARG A 158 -12.25 1.26 10.84
N SER A 159 -13.37 0.80 11.33
CA SER A 159 -14.14 -0.28 10.74
C SER A 159 -15.16 0.24 9.75
N VAL A 160 -15.36 -0.52 8.66
CA VAL A 160 -16.48 -0.30 7.74
C VAL A 160 -17.76 -0.75 8.42
N ILE A 161 -18.62 0.20 8.76
CA ILE A 161 -19.87 -0.03 9.48
C ILE A 161 -21.09 -0.13 8.55
N GLY A 162 -20.97 0.39 7.34
CA GLY A 162 -22.00 0.28 6.30
C GLY A 162 -21.38 0.29 4.92
N TRP A 163 -21.99 -0.41 3.99
CA TRP A 163 -21.60 -0.42 2.60
C TRP A 163 -22.77 -0.79 1.68
N SER A 164 -22.68 -0.40 0.42
CA SER A 164 -23.62 -0.78 -0.63
C SER A 164 -22.91 -0.83 -1.97
N MET A 165 -23.38 -1.68 -2.87
CA MET A 165 -22.84 -1.82 -4.22
C MET A 165 -23.94 -1.70 -5.27
N SER A 166 -23.62 -1.04 -6.40
CA SER A 166 -24.52 -0.90 -7.53
C SER A 166 -23.76 -0.71 -8.84
N SER A 167 -24.36 -1.08 -9.96
CA SER A 167 -23.84 -0.76 -11.31
C SER A 167 -24.03 0.72 -11.68
N ARG A 168 -24.73 1.50 -10.85
CA ARG A 168 -24.98 2.93 -11.07
C ARG A 168 -24.62 3.74 -9.83
N MET A 169 -23.94 4.86 -10.02
CA MET A 169 -23.60 5.81 -8.96
C MET A 169 -24.79 6.77 -8.70
N THR A 170 -25.73 6.32 -7.90
CA THR A 170 -26.96 7.07 -7.53
C THR A 170 -26.92 7.55 -6.08
N ALA A 171 -27.79 8.49 -5.71
CA ALA A 171 -27.99 8.88 -4.32
C ALA A 171 -28.45 7.70 -3.44
N GLN A 172 -29.25 6.79 -3.99
CA GLN A 172 -29.70 5.59 -3.30
C GLN A 172 -28.54 4.72 -2.81
N LEU A 173 -27.48 4.57 -3.61
CA LEU A 173 -26.28 3.84 -3.23
C LEU A 173 -25.67 4.37 -1.92
N ALA A 174 -25.54 5.70 -1.78
CA ALA A 174 -25.05 6.35 -0.57
C ALA A 174 -26.02 6.19 0.61
N CYS A 175 -27.32 6.32 0.34
CA CYS A 175 -28.38 6.13 1.34
C CYS A 175 -28.37 4.70 1.91
N ASP A 176 -28.26 3.69 1.08
CA ASP A 176 -28.23 2.28 1.49
C ASP A 176 -27.03 1.98 2.38
N ALA A 177 -25.84 2.50 2.03
CA ALA A 177 -24.65 2.37 2.85
C ALA A 177 -24.82 3.02 4.23
N LEU A 178 -25.38 4.24 4.29
CA LEU A 178 -25.65 4.94 5.54
C LEU A 178 -26.72 4.22 6.37
N GLN A 179 -27.76 3.70 5.73
CA GLN A 179 -28.83 2.97 6.41
C GLN A 179 -28.33 1.66 7.05
N MET A 180 -27.43 0.94 6.36
CA MET A 180 -26.75 -0.23 6.94
C MET A 180 -25.92 0.17 8.16
N ALA A 181 -25.17 1.28 8.08
CA ALA A 181 -24.36 1.78 9.20
C ALA A 181 -25.23 2.10 10.41
N LEU A 182 -26.36 2.78 10.20
CA LEU A 182 -27.33 3.10 11.24
C LEU A 182 -27.89 1.84 11.93
N TRP A 183 -28.27 0.83 11.18
CA TRP A 183 -28.77 -0.43 11.75
C TRP A 183 -27.72 -1.18 12.55
N ARG A 184 -26.51 -1.31 12.01
CA ARG A 184 -25.41 -1.99 12.69
C ARG A 184 -25.00 -1.30 13.99
N ARG A 185 -25.11 0.03 14.04
CA ARG A 185 -24.74 0.85 15.20
C ARG A 185 -25.92 1.22 16.09
N LYS A 186 -27.08 0.59 15.89
CA LYS A 186 -28.31 0.79 16.71
C LYS A 186 -28.81 2.24 16.69
N ARG A 187 -28.71 2.91 15.52
CA ARG A 187 -29.20 4.27 15.28
C ARG A 187 -28.68 5.31 16.26
N PRO A 188 -27.36 5.53 16.33
CA PRO A 188 -26.81 6.58 17.19
C PRO A 188 -27.25 7.96 16.68
N GLU A 189 -27.34 8.92 17.57
CA GLU A 189 -27.71 10.30 17.28
C GLU A 189 -26.49 11.24 17.35
N ASN A 190 -26.62 12.44 16.79
CA ASN A 190 -25.60 13.50 16.81
C ASN A 190 -24.23 13.13 16.21
N VAL A 191 -24.16 12.03 15.45
CA VAL A 191 -22.93 11.63 14.76
C VAL A 191 -22.63 12.60 13.63
N ILE A 192 -21.38 13.04 13.52
CA ILE A 192 -20.91 13.78 12.36
C ILE A 192 -20.67 12.78 11.22
N VAL A 193 -21.39 12.94 10.12
CA VAL A 193 -21.20 12.13 8.91
C VAL A 193 -20.54 13.02 7.86
N HIS A 194 -19.24 12.80 7.63
CA HIS A 194 -18.44 13.59 6.70
C HIS A 194 -18.29 12.88 5.37
N THR A 195 -18.45 13.62 4.29
CA THR A 195 -18.37 13.13 2.90
C THR A 195 -17.65 14.15 2.01
N ASP A 196 -17.34 13.75 0.79
CA ASP A 196 -17.00 14.69 -0.26
C ASP A 196 -18.25 15.52 -0.68
N ARG A 197 -18.07 16.44 -1.66
CA ARG A 197 -19.14 17.24 -2.24
C ARG A 197 -19.85 16.56 -3.40
N GLY A 198 -19.84 15.24 -3.47
CA GLY A 198 -20.53 14.51 -4.52
C GLY A 198 -22.03 14.79 -4.54
N GLY A 199 -22.62 14.88 -5.74
CA GLY A 199 -24.06 15.13 -5.89
C GLY A 199 -24.94 14.11 -5.18
N GLN A 200 -24.44 12.90 -4.97
CA GLN A 200 -25.11 11.83 -4.23
C GLN A 200 -25.36 12.22 -2.77
N TYR A 201 -24.35 12.82 -2.13
CA TYR A 201 -24.42 13.26 -0.74
C TYR A 201 -25.18 14.59 -0.55
N SER A 202 -25.19 15.43 -1.60
CA SER A 202 -25.96 16.68 -1.61
C SER A 202 -27.42 16.47 -2.00
N SER A 203 -27.82 15.24 -2.35
CA SER A 203 -29.20 14.92 -2.76
C SER A 203 -30.21 15.13 -1.63
N THR A 204 -31.43 15.47 -1.99
CA THR A 204 -32.56 15.61 -1.04
C THR A 204 -32.75 14.35 -0.21
N ASP A 205 -32.65 13.18 -0.84
CA ASP A 205 -32.88 11.88 -0.17
C ASP A 205 -31.83 11.64 0.92
N TYR A 206 -30.53 11.86 0.60
CA TYR A 206 -29.46 11.67 1.57
C TYR A 206 -29.54 12.68 2.72
N GLN A 207 -29.79 13.94 2.42
CA GLN A 207 -29.96 15.00 3.42
C GLN A 207 -31.19 14.75 4.32
N SER A 208 -32.28 14.25 3.75
CA SER A 208 -33.48 13.86 4.50
C SER A 208 -33.19 12.66 5.43
N LEU A 209 -32.40 11.71 4.98
CA LEU A 209 -31.98 10.56 5.79
C LEU A 209 -31.14 11.02 6.99
N LEU A 210 -30.17 11.92 6.80
CA LEU A 210 -29.40 12.52 7.89
C LEU A 210 -30.30 13.21 8.93
N LYS A 211 -31.23 14.07 8.47
CA LYS A 211 -32.14 14.78 9.34
C LYS A 211 -33.08 13.83 10.11
N ARG A 212 -33.64 12.81 9.45
CA ARG A 212 -34.56 11.82 10.06
C ARG A 212 -33.91 11.07 11.22
N HIS A 213 -32.60 10.85 11.16
CA HIS A 213 -31.81 10.12 12.16
C HIS A 213 -31.02 11.03 13.08
N ASN A 214 -31.29 12.33 13.08
CA ASN A 214 -30.57 13.32 13.90
C ASN A 214 -29.06 13.27 13.75
N LEU A 215 -28.58 13.09 12.49
CA LEU A 215 -27.17 13.08 12.15
C LEU A 215 -26.74 14.46 11.64
N ARG A 216 -25.47 14.79 11.90
CA ARG A 216 -24.87 16.07 11.49
C ARG A 216 -24.09 15.87 10.20
N GLY A 217 -24.65 16.32 9.08
CA GLY A 217 -23.95 16.30 7.79
C GLY A 217 -22.77 17.26 7.78
N SER A 218 -21.63 16.80 7.23
CA SER A 218 -20.41 17.58 7.04
C SER A 218 -19.85 17.26 5.67
N MET A 219 -19.35 18.27 4.95
CA MET A 219 -18.75 18.09 3.63
C MET A 219 -17.39 18.75 3.53
N SER A 220 -16.48 18.14 2.76
CA SER A 220 -15.15 18.66 2.49
C SER A 220 -15.19 20.09 1.97
N ALA A 221 -14.18 20.91 2.27
CA ALA A 221 -14.04 22.23 1.70
C ALA A 221 -13.76 22.16 0.19
N ARG A 222 -14.13 23.19 -0.57
CA ARG A 222 -13.89 23.23 -2.02
C ARG A 222 -12.38 23.17 -2.32
N GLY A 223 -11.98 22.19 -3.12
CA GLY A 223 -10.57 22.04 -3.52
C GLY A 223 -9.65 21.45 -2.45
N CYS A 224 -10.17 21.05 -1.28
CA CYS A 224 -9.40 20.44 -0.21
C CYS A 224 -9.53 18.92 -0.25
N CYS A 225 -8.59 18.24 -0.92
CA CYS A 225 -8.56 16.78 -1.00
C CYS A 225 -8.22 16.10 0.34
N TYR A 226 -7.60 16.82 1.27
CA TYR A 226 -7.21 16.25 2.57
C TYR A 226 -8.39 16.08 3.54
N ASP A 227 -9.51 16.72 3.28
CA ASP A 227 -10.66 16.67 4.18
C ASP A 227 -11.32 15.29 4.23
N ASN A 228 -11.20 14.47 3.17
CA ASN A 228 -11.69 13.09 3.11
C ASN A 228 -10.55 12.04 3.09
N ALA A 229 -9.35 12.41 3.51
CA ALA A 229 -8.16 11.57 3.45
C ALA A 229 -8.30 10.21 4.14
N CYS A 230 -9.12 10.11 5.20
CA CYS A 230 -9.37 8.86 5.89
C CYS A 230 -10.13 7.84 5.03
N ALA A 231 -11.13 8.27 4.27
CA ALA A 231 -11.87 7.40 3.37
C ALA A 231 -11.04 7.06 2.14
N GLU A 232 -10.33 8.04 1.56
CA GLU A 232 -9.41 7.81 0.44
C GLU A 232 -8.30 6.81 0.81
N SER A 233 -7.72 6.94 2.00
CA SER A 233 -6.68 6.04 2.50
C SER A 233 -7.19 4.59 2.61
N PHE A 234 -8.44 4.38 2.97
CA PHE A 234 -9.04 3.06 3.05
C PHE A 234 -9.05 2.35 1.68
N PHE A 235 -9.39 3.05 0.61
CA PHE A 235 -9.42 2.46 -0.74
C PHE A 235 -8.04 2.21 -1.34
N HIS A 236 -6.99 2.80 -0.79
CA HIS A 236 -5.61 2.61 -1.24
C HIS A 236 -4.84 1.54 -0.46
N THR A 237 -5.48 0.90 0.52
CA THR A 237 -4.91 -0.18 1.33
C THR A 237 -5.18 -1.53 0.71
#